data_f0d06aa4483f1035e87ec725beda0e48
#
_entry.id   f0d06aa4483f1035e87ec725beda0e48
#
_cell.length_a   1.000
_cell.length_b   1.000
_cell.length_c   1.000
_cell.angle_alpha   90.00
_cell.angle_beta   90.00
_cell.angle_gamma   90.00
#
_symmetry.space_group_name_H-M   'P 1'
#
loop_
_entity.id
_entity.type
_entity.pdbx_description
1 polymer ?
#
loop_
_entity_poly.entity_id
_entity_poly.type
_entity_poly.pdbx_seq_one_letter_code
_entity_poly.pdbx_strand_id
1 'polypeptide(L)'
;MPEKSPAAVMIANRKLEVQEFPVPDIGSDDGLLRMECVGVCGSDWSFYLGDGERIGARFPFILGHENIGIIDKIGRDASRRWKVSEGDRVAIEEPIPCGRCRYCLGGRYLRCDENRRYGSHIQTTVPPFLWGGCSRYMYLHPNALVYKVPDGVSAAAASLYLPIANGIRWVQQIAGASSGDTVVIQGPGQQGLGCVIAAKEAGVSRIIVSGLQRDAMRLETARALGATHTVCVDEEDLIARVAEITDGQMADLVIDVSHGATQPVVMALKLVKKCGGKIILAGAKHKPVPEFPTDEILYREITIIGVRGHDFRSIEPSLQIIASGKYPIHLLGTHSFGLERTEEAILTVGGQGAPNAVHVTVLPWS
;
A
#
# COMPACT_ATOMS: atom_id res chain seq x y z
N MET A 1 2.26 4.61 -38.23
CA MET A 1 1.74 3.52 -37.35
C MET A 1 1.31 4.18 -36.07
N PRO A 2 0.27 3.73 -35.38
CA PRO A 2 -0.06 4.29 -34.08
C PRO A 2 1.12 4.14 -33.12
N GLU A 3 1.29 5.12 -32.25
CA GLU A 3 2.30 5.09 -31.19
C GLU A 3 2.09 3.84 -30.31
N LYS A 4 3.18 3.18 -29.92
CA LYS A 4 3.13 1.99 -29.07
C LYS A 4 3.75 2.25 -27.71
N SER A 5 3.19 1.65 -26.69
CA SER A 5 3.67 1.67 -25.31
C SER A 5 4.14 0.29 -24.89
N PRO A 6 5.42 0.11 -24.53
CA PRO A 6 5.88 -1.11 -23.88
C PRO A 6 5.27 -1.20 -22.48
N ALA A 7 4.98 -2.43 -22.04
CA ALA A 7 4.41 -2.73 -20.74
C ALA A 7 4.92 -4.09 -20.20
N ALA A 8 5.18 -4.18 -18.91
CA ALA A 8 5.51 -5.42 -18.22
C ALA A 8 4.22 -6.21 -17.91
N VAL A 9 4.05 -7.31 -18.60
CA VAL A 9 2.86 -8.17 -18.56
C VAL A 9 3.15 -9.43 -17.75
N MET A 10 2.36 -9.68 -16.75
CA MET A 10 2.33 -10.97 -16.09
C MET A 10 1.48 -11.93 -16.92
N ILE A 11 2.12 -12.90 -17.56
CA ILE A 11 1.47 -13.84 -18.47
C ILE A 11 1.10 -15.15 -17.79
N ALA A 12 1.78 -15.50 -16.72
CA ALA A 12 1.51 -16.65 -15.85
C ALA A 12 2.21 -16.44 -14.51
N ASN A 13 1.97 -17.34 -13.55
CA ASN A 13 2.70 -17.38 -12.30
C ASN A 13 4.22 -17.43 -12.57
N ARG A 14 4.97 -16.52 -11.93
CA ARG A 14 6.44 -16.40 -12.06
C ARG A 14 6.92 -16.18 -13.49
N LYS A 15 6.09 -15.55 -14.33
CA LYS A 15 6.46 -15.27 -15.71
C LYS A 15 5.96 -13.90 -16.15
N LEU A 16 6.93 -12.99 -16.37
CA LEU A 16 6.73 -11.67 -16.95
C LEU A 16 7.34 -11.59 -18.35
N GLU A 17 6.72 -10.79 -19.20
CA GLU A 17 7.22 -10.42 -20.51
C GLU A 17 6.94 -8.94 -20.77
N VAL A 18 7.88 -8.25 -21.43
CA VAL A 18 7.59 -6.91 -21.94
C VAL A 18 6.94 -7.05 -23.31
N GLN A 19 5.74 -6.47 -23.44
CA GLN A 19 4.94 -6.49 -24.66
C GLN A 19 4.57 -5.07 -25.07
N GLU A 20 4.32 -4.85 -26.34
CA GLU A 20 3.93 -3.54 -26.90
C GLU A 20 2.41 -3.47 -27.14
N PHE A 21 1.81 -2.38 -26.72
CA PHE A 21 0.37 -2.11 -26.89
C PHE A 21 0.17 -0.78 -27.64
N PRO A 22 -0.88 -0.66 -28.45
CA PRO A 22 -1.21 0.62 -29.07
C PRO A 22 -1.60 1.64 -27.98
N VAL A 23 -1.11 2.87 -28.13
CA VAL A 23 -1.58 4.00 -27.32
C VAL A 23 -2.98 4.39 -27.81
N PRO A 24 -3.99 4.39 -26.93
CA PRO A 24 -5.37 4.64 -27.35
C PRO A 24 -5.64 6.13 -27.66
N ASP A 25 -6.59 6.35 -28.54
CA ASP A 25 -7.23 7.66 -28.66
C ASP A 25 -8.12 7.92 -27.43
N ILE A 26 -8.16 9.19 -27.00
CA ILE A 26 -8.88 9.62 -25.80
C ILE A 26 -10.16 10.34 -26.21
N GLY A 27 -11.27 9.91 -25.60
CA GLY A 27 -12.58 10.53 -25.75
C GLY A 27 -12.82 11.72 -24.80
N SER A 28 -14.08 12.18 -24.68
CA SER A 28 -14.41 13.30 -23.79
C SER A 28 -14.31 12.97 -22.30
N ASP A 29 -14.48 11.69 -21.93
CA ASP A 29 -14.73 11.25 -20.55
C ASP A 29 -13.61 10.44 -19.92
N ASP A 30 -12.50 10.25 -20.61
CA ASP A 30 -11.35 9.46 -20.22
C ASP A 30 -10.03 10.24 -20.37
N GLY A 31 -8.91 9.59 -20.11
CA GLY A 31 -7.59 10.21 -20.20
C GLY A 31 -6.46 9.20 -20.44
N LEU A 32 -5.30 9.75 -20.72
CA LEU A 32 -4.03 9.02 -20.87
C LEU A 32 -3.01 9.58 -19.88
N LEU A 33 -2.42 8.71 -19.10
CA LEU A 33 -1.36 9.04 -18.15
C LEU A 33 -0.02 8.61 -18.71
N ARG A 34 0.93 9.53 -18.79
CA ARG A 34 2.35 9.22 -19.02
C ARG A 34 2.96 8.86 -17.67
N MET A 35 3.27 7.60 -17.50
CA MET A 35 3.76 7.07 -16.23
C MET A 35 5.13 7.64 -15.87
N GLU A 36 5.32 8.06 -14.62
CA GLU A 36 6.63 8.48 -14.10
C GLU A 36 7.20 7.44 -13.14
N CYS A 37 6.36 6.89 -12.27
CA CYS A 37 6.78 6.00 -11.21
C CYS A 37 5.65 5.07 -10.79
N VAL A 38 5.98 3.82 -10.52
CA VAL A 38 5.05 2.80 -10.04
C VAL A 38 5.64 2.16 -8.80
N GLY A 39 4.94 2.23 -7.67
CA GLY A 39 5.32 1.49 -6.48
C GLY A 39 5.05 -0.01 -6.65
N VAL A 40 5.97 -0.82 -6.14
CA VAL A 40 5.86 -2.29 -6.10
C VAL A 40 5.66 -2.73 -4.66
N CYS A 41 4.61 -3.49 -4.41
CA CYS A 41 4.26 -3.89 -3.04
C CYS A 41 4.15 -5.42 -2.86
N GLY A 42 3.87 -5.84 -1.64
CA GLY A 42 3.72 -7.26 -1.30
C GLY A 42 2.61 -7.98 -2.07
N SER A 43 1.59 -7.26 -2.60
CA SER A 43 0.57 -7.85 -3.46
C SER A 43 1.11 -8.24 -4.84
N ASP A 44 2.06 -7.48 -5.41
CA ASP A 44 2.70 -7.84 -6.67
C ASP A 44 3.51 -9.12 -6.51
N TRP A 45 4.20 -9.28 -5.37
CA TRP A 45 4.85 -10.53 -5.00
C TRP A 45 3.84 -11.69 -4.88
N SER A 46 2.69 -11.47 -4.25
CA SER A 46 1.62 -12.48 -4.16
C SER A 46 1.05 -12.84 -5.53
N PHE A 47 0.86 -11.87 -6.43
CA PHE A 47 0.45 -12.12 -7.81
C PHE A 47 1.50 -12.95 -8.56
N TYR A 48 2.77 -12.63 -8.40
CA TYR A 48 3.88 -13.34 -9.00
C TYR A 48 3.94 -14.81 -8.53
N LEU A 49 3.64 -15.09 -7.26
CA LEU A 49 3.58 -16.45 -6.73
C LEU A 49 2.30 -17.23 -7.12
N GLY A 50 1.26 -16.57 -7.66
CA GLY A 50 0.02 -17.19 -8.08
C GLY A 50 -1.14 -17.08 -7.09
N ASP A 51 -0.97 -16.37 -5.97
CA ASP A 51 -2.08 -16.15 -5.01
C ASP A 51 -3.13 -15.15 -5.53
N GLY A 52 -2.84 -14.45 -6.63
CA GLY A 52 -3.69 -13.40 -7.20
C GLY A 52 -5.06 -13.90 -7.67
N GLU A 53 -5.17 -15.11 -8.15
CA GLU A 53 -6.43 -15.69 -8.64
C GLU A 53 -7.51 -15.72 -7.55
N ARG A 54 -7.12 -15.95 -6.29
CA ARG A 54 -8.03 -15.99 -5.13
C ARG A 54 -8.74 -14.64 -4.89
N ILE A 55 -8.14 -13.55 -5.38
CA ILE A 55 -8.69 -12.20 -5.21
C ILE A 55 -9.16 -11.58 -6.53
N GLY A 56 -9.17 -12.35 -7.62
CA GLY A 56 -9.75 -11.98 -8.90
C GLY A 56 -8.76 -11.50 -9.97
N ALA A 57 -7.44 -11.62 -9.77
CA ALA A 57 -6.46 -11.37 -10.82
C ALA A 57 -6.61 -12.37 -11.97
N ARG A 58 -6.44 -11.91 -13.21
CA ARG A 58 -6.67 -12.71 -14.43
C ARG A 58 -5.54 -12.51 -15.43
N PHE A 59 -4.73 -13.52 -15.65
CA PHE A 59 -3.70 -13.50 -16.68
C PHE A 59 -4.28 -13.42 -18.11
N PRO A 60 -3.57 -12.80 -19.08
CA PRO A 60 -2.43 -11.91 -18.86
C PRO A 60 -2.88 -10.50 -18.45
N PHE A 61 -2.12 -9.82 -17.58
CA PHE A 61 -2.40 -8.44 -17.18
C PHE A 61 -1.11 -7.61 -17.04
N ILE A 62 -1.21 -6.30 -17.27
CA ILE A 62 -0.12 -5.36 -17.01
C ILE A 62 -0.06 -5.09 -15.51
N LEU A 63 1.12 -5.23 -14.89
CA LEU A 63 1.35 -4.96 -13.48
C LEU A 63 1.29 -3.45 -13.14
N GLY A 64 1.30 -3.15 -11.84
CA GLY A 64 1.43 -1.81 -11.30
C GLY A 64 0.11 -1.16 -10.92
N HIS A 65 -0.05 -0.92 -9.62
CA HIS A 65 -1.27 -0.37 -9.01
C HIS A 65 -1.01 0.76 -8.01
N GLU A 66 0.24 1.13 -7.75
CA GLU A 66 0.66 2.31 -6.99
C GLU A 66 1.18 3.37 -7.97
N ASN A 67 0.28 4.02 -8.70
CA ASN A 67 0.56 4.72 -9.94
C ASN A 67 0.73 6.22 -9.77
N ILE A 68 1.86 6.75 -10.25
CA ILE A 68 2.16 8.19 -10.34
C ILE A 68 2.57 8.52 -11.77
N GLY A 69 1.98 9.58 -12.33
CA GLY A 69 2.32 10.03 -13.68
C GLY A 69 1.83 11.44 -13.97
N ILE A 70 2.10 11.87 -15.18
CA ILE A 70 1.65 13.17 -15.73
C ILE A 70 0.47 12.92 -16.66
N ILE A 71 -0.59 13.70 -16.53
CA ILE A 71 -1.69 13.70 -17.50
C ILE A 71 -1.13 14.10 -18.87
N ASP A 72 -1.08 13.15 -19.80
CA ASP A 72 -0.58 13.36 -21.16
C ASP A 72 -1.69 13.89 -22.08
N LYS A 73 -2.86 13.24 -22.01
CA LYS A 73 -4.08 13.65 -22.70
C LYS A 73 -5.29 13.48 -21.80
N ILE A 74 -6.25 14.37 -21.89
CA ILE A 74 -7.49 14.29 -21.09
C ILE A 74 -8.69 14.83 -21.85
N GLY A 75 -9.80 14.12 -21.77
CA GLY A 75 -11.07 14.58 -22.29
C GLY A 75 -11.64 15.73 -21.46
N ARG A 76 -12.45 16.59 -22.13
CA ARG A 76 -13.03 17.77 -21.49
C ARG A 76 -13.87 17.44 -20.25
N ASP A 77 -14.66 16.38 -20.31
CA ASP A 77 -15.57 16.03 -19.22
C ASP A 77 -14.81 15.31 -18.09
N ALA A 78 -13.78 14.54 -18.43
CA ALA A 78 -12.84 13.96 -17.47
C ALA A 78 -12.06 15.05 -16.70
N SER A 79 -11.52 16.06 -17.41
CA SER A 79 -10.81 17.20 -16.80
C SER A 79 -11.68 17.94 -15.78
N ARG A 80 -12.95 18.18 -16.11
CA ARG A 80 -13.90 18.82 -15.18
C ARG A 80 -14.19 17.96 -13.95
N ARG A 81 -14.37 16.65 -14.15
CA ARG A 81 -14.68 15.70 -13.06
C ARG A 81 -13.50 15.51 -12.12
N TRP A 82 -12.32 15.31 -12.65
CA TRP A 82 -11.11 15.07 -11.84
C TRP A 82 -10.42 16.37 -11.40
N LYS A 83 -10.81 17.53 -11.95
CA LYS A 83 -10.21 18.85 -11.66
C LYS A 83 -8.70 18.87 -11.91
N VAL A 84 -8.28 18.24 -13.00
CA VAL A 84 -6.89 18.21 -13.47
C VAL A 84 -6.83 18.54 -14.97
N SER A 85 -5.65 18.91 -15.44
CA SER A 85 -5.34 19.30 -16.81
C SER A 85 -4.11 18.55 -17.32
N GLU A 86 -3.89 18.58 -18.63
CA GLU A 86 -2.62 18.12 -19.21
C GLU A 86 -1.42 18.78 -18.55
N GLY A 87 -0.39 18.00 -18.24
CA GLY A 87 0.79 18.43 -17.50
C GLY A 87 0.69 18.29 -15.98
N ASP A 88 -0.51 18.08 -15.40
CA ASP A 88 -0.64 17.85 -13.97
C ASP A 88 -0.07 16.48 -13.58
N ARG A 89 0.71 16.43 -12.48
CA ARG A 89 1.10 15.16 -11.84
C ARG A 89 -0.03 14.64 -10.98
N VAL A 90 -0.36 13.36 -11.13
CA VAL A 90 -1.46 12.72 -10.42
C VAL A 90 -1.07 11.36 -9.84
N ALA A 91 -1.72 11.00 -8.73
CA ALA A 91 -1.78 9.65 -8.19
C ALA A 91 -3.10 9.00 -8.61
N ILE A 92 -3.05 7.72 -9.00
CA ILE A 92 -4.23 6.97 -9.45
C ILE A 92 -4.45 5.78 -8.52
N GLU A 93 -5.65 5.70 -7.92
CA GLU A 93 -6.01 4.52 -7.15
C GLU A 93 -6.17 3.27 -8.01
N GLU A 94 -5.85 2.11 -7.42
CA GLU A 94 -6.03 0.79 -8.03
C GLU A 94 -7.47 0.50 -8.49
N PRO A 95 -8.53 0.72 -7.64
CA PRO A 95 -9.89 0.33 -7.99
C PRO A 95 -10.52 1.27 -9.03
N ILE A 96 -11.32 0.67 -9.90
CA ILE A 96 -12.19 1.37 -10.84
C ILE A 96 -13.64 1.10 -10.41
N PRO A 97 -14.24 1.96 -9.56
CA PRO A 97 -15.57 1.71 -9.02
C PRO A 97 -16.66 1.83 -10.07
N CYS A 98 -17.69 0.98 -10.01
CA CYS A 98 -18.85 1.11 -10.91
C CYS A 98 -19.77 2.29 -10.55
N GLY A 99 -19.63 2.87 -9.35
CA GLY A 99 -20.41 4.00 -8.85
C GLY A 99 -21.87 3.68 -8.46
N ARG A 100 -22.41 2.48 -8.75
CA ARG A 100 -23.84 2.15 -8.63
C ARG A 100 -24.18 0.98 -7.71
N CYS A 101 -23.22 0.09 -7.40
CA CYS A 101 -23.48 -1.01 -6.47
C CYS A 101 -23.54 -0.54 -5.02
N ARG A 102 -24.14 -1.33 -4.15
CA ARG A 102 -24.30 -1.01 -2.71
C ARG A 102 -22.99 -0.62 -2.02
N TYR A 103 -21.88 -1.22 -2.42
CA TYR A 103 -20.58 -0.91 -1.83
C TYR A 103 -20.05 0.45 -2.29
N CYS A 104 -20.19 0.78 -3.58
CA CYS A 104 -19.81 2.09 -4.11
C CYS A 104 -20.65 3.20 -3.48
N LEU A 105 -21.99 3.03 -3.45
CA LEU A 105 -22.90 4.00 -2.85
C LEU A 105 -22.68 4.17 -1.34
N GLY A 106 -22.22 3.12 -0.66
CA GLY A 106 -21.84 3.16 0.77
C GLY A 106 -20.41 3.61 1.04
N GLY A 107 -19.68 4.14 0.04
CA GLY A 107 -18.27 4.58 0.19
C GLY A 107 -17.25 3.45 0.38
N ARG A 108 -17.67 2.19 0.15
CA ARG A 108 -16.83 1.00 0.27
C ARG A 108 -16.39 0.48 -1.10
N TYR A 109 -16.03 1.36 -1.99
CA TYR A 109 -15.75 1.06 -3.41
C TYR A 109 -14.61 0.04 -3.62
N LEU A 110 -13.69 -0.13 -2.67
CA LEU A 110 -12.72 -1.23 -2.66
C LEU A 110 -13.38 -2.62 -2.70
N ARG A 111 -14.68 -2.71 -2.42
CA ARG A 111 -15.51 -3.92 -2.45
C ARG A 111 -16.53 -3.88 -3.60
N CYS A 112 -16.28 -3.05 -4.61
CA CYS A 112 -17.15 -2.94 -5.78
C CYS A 112 -17.46 -4.32 -6.38
N ASP A 113 -18.74 -4.57 -6.69
CA ASP A 113 -19.17 -5.87 -7.24
C ASP A 113 -18.54 -6.18 -8.61
N GLU A 114 -18.22 -5.16 -9.42
CA GLU A 114 -17.51 -5.34 -10.69
C GLU A 114 -16.03 -5.66 -10.51
N ASN A 115 -15.47 -5.37 -9.36
CA ASN A 115 -14.09 -5.68 -8.96
C ASN A 115 -13.02 -5.36 -10.03
N ARG A 116 -13.20 -4.26 -10.78
CA ARG A 116 -12.24 -3.81 -11.80
C ARG A 116 -11.10 -3.05 -11.11
N ARG A 117 -9.85 -3.39 -11.51
CA ARG A 117 -8.66 -2.80 -10.88
C ARG A 117 -7.55 -2.66 -11.90
N TYR A 118 -6.85 -1.54 -11.85
CA TYR A 118 -5.56 -1.38 -12.51
C TYR A 118 -4.53 -2.38 -11.96
N GLY A 119 -3.64 -2.83 -12.81
CA GLY A 119 -2.47 -3.60 -12.40
C GLY A 119 -2.72 -5.08 -12.06
N SER A 120 -3.95 -5.61 -12.22
CA SER A 120 -4.22 -7.01 -11.84
C SER A 120 -5.50 -7.65 -12.39
N HIS A 121 -6.62 -6.93 -12.49
CA HIS A 121 -7.93 -7.55 -12.71
C HIS A 121 -8.48 -7.40 -14.12
N ILE A 122 -7.82 -6.64 -14.97
CA ILE A 122 -8.22 -6.42 -16.36
C ILE A 122 -7.14 -6.99 -17.28
N GLN A 123 -7.55 -7.94 -18.11
CA GLN A 123 -6.63 -8.62 -19.03
C GLN A 123 -6.14 -7.68 -20.13
N THR A 124 -4.94 -7.95 -20.64
CA THR A 124 -4.33 -7.21 -21.77
C THR A 124 -5.08 -7.34 -23.07
N THR A 125 -6.02 -8.29 -23.18
CA THR A 125 -6.91 -8.49 -24.34
C THR A 125 -8.10 -7.53 -24.37
N VAL A 126 -8.36 -6.83 -23.26
CA VAL A 126 -9.49 -5.89 -23.14
C VAL A 126 -9.06 -4.51 -23.61
N PRO A 127 -9.68 -3.93 -24.69
CA PRO A 127 -9.40 -2.56 -25.08
C PRO A 127 -9.72 -1.56 -23.95
N PRO A 128 -8.99 -0.46 -23.83
CA PRO A 128 -7.88 -0.01 -24.65
C PRO A 128 -6.47 -0.52 -24.24
N PHE A 129 -6.39 -1.65 -23.59
CA PHE A 129 -5.22 -2.50 -23.29
C PHE A 129 -4.28 -2.03 -22.17
N LEU A 130 -4.06 -0.76 -21.95
CA LEU A 130 -3.09 -0.18 -21.00
C LEU A 130 -3.69 -0.04 -19.59
N TRP A 131 -3.99 -1.17 -18.94
CA TRP A 131 -4.69 -1.25 -17.66
C TRP A 131 -3.78 -1.42 -16.42
N GLY A 132 -2.53 -1.03 -16.50
CA GLY A 132 -1.60 -1.11 -15.37
C GLY A 132 -0.42 -0.17 -15.54
N GLY A 133 0.18 0.25 -14.42
CA GLY A 133 1.18 1.30 -14.39
C GLY A 133 2.58 0.87 -14.82
N CYS A 134 2.92 -0.43 -14.80
CA CYS A 134 4.19 -0.92 -15.36
C CYS A 134 4.15 -0.89 -16.88
N SER A 135 3.92 0.30 -17.43
CA SER A 135 3.87 0.65 -18.85
C SER A 135 4.26 2.11 -19.01
N ARG A 136 4.69 2.52 -20.22
CA ARG A 136 4.99 3.93 -20.46
C ARG A 136 3.76 4.82 -20.40
N TYR A 137 2.62 4.31 -20.86
CA TYR A 137 1.33 4.98 -20.77
C TYR A 137 0.30 4.10 -20.08
N MET A 138 -0.60 4.69 -19.32
CA MET A 138 -1.72 4.02 -18.69
C MET A 138 -3.03 4.72 -19.08
N TYR A 139 -4.03 3.95 -19.49
CA TYR A 139 -5.37 4.46 -19.79
C TYR A 139 -6.11 4.81 -18.50
N LEU A 140 -6.73 5.99 -18.46
CA LEU A 140 -7.58 6.43 -17.36
C LEU A 140 -9.06 6.27 -17.73
N HIS A 141 -9.67 5.23 -17.17
CA HIS A 141 -11.09 4.93 -17.34
C HIS A 141 -11.97 6.07 -16.77
N PRO A 142 -13.16 6.37 -17.35
CA PRO A 142 -14.07 7.40 -16.82
C PRO A 142 -14.33 7.36 -15.32
N ASN A 143 -14.33 6.20 -14.70
CA ASN A 143 -14.50 6.01 -13.26
C ASN A 143 -13.17 5.90 -12.49
N ALA A 144 -12.04 6.26 -13.07
CA ALA A 144 -10.77 6.29 -12.34
C ALA A 144 -10.84 7.29 -11.18
N LEU A 145 -10.16 6.96 -10.10
CA LEU A 145 -10.00 7.84 -8.94
C LEU A 145 -8.64 8.53 -9.06
N VAL A 146 -8.68 9.82 -9.38
CA VAL A 146 -7.52 10.63 -9.75
C VAL A 146 -7.30 11.71 -8.69
N TYR A 147 -6.08 11.81 -8.17
CA TYR A 147 -5.70 12.79 -7.15
C TYR A 147 -4.52 13.63 -7.64
N LYS A 148 -4.68 14.94 -7.66
CA LYS A 148 -3.58 15.84 -7.99
C LYS A 148 -2.48 15.75 -6.93
N VAL A 149 -1.25 15.50 -7.36
CA VAL A 149 -0.07 15.55 -6.49
C VAL A 149 0.28 17.03 -6.24
N PRO A 150 0.50 17.44 -5.00
CA PRO A 150 0.90 18.82 -4.69
C PRO A 150 2.17 19.23 -5.43
N ASP A 151 2.25 20.51 -5.81
CA ASP A 151 3.39 21.07 -6.52
C ASP A 151 4.69 20.90 -5.71
N GLY A 152 5.79 20.63 -6.40
CA GLY A 152 7.10 20.40 -5.79
C GLY A 152 7.34 18.99 -5.25
N VAL A 153 6.33 18.13 -5.16
CA VAL A 153 6.48 16.73 -4.76
C VAL A 153 7.00 15.91 -5.95
N SER A 154 8.12 15.21 -5.79
CA SER A 154 8.65 14.32 -6.83
C SER A 154 7.78 13.07 -7.01
N ALA A 155 7.82 12.44 -8.18
CA ALA A 155 7.09 11.20 -8.43
C ALA A 155 7.49 10.07 -7.47
N ALA A 156 8.78 9.95 -7.17
CA ALA A 156 9.30 8.96 -6.21
C ALA A 156 8.77 9.19 -4.79
N ALA A 157 8.67 10.44 -4.33
CA ALA A 157 8.06 10.74 -3.04
C ALA A 157 6.54 10.49 -3.06
N ALA A 158 5.87 10.92 -4.14
CA ALA A 158 4.44 10.73 -4.31
C ALA A 158 4.04 9.26 -4.32
N SER A 159 4.88 8.33 -4.85
CA SER A 159 4.57 6.89 -4.87
C SER A 159 4.39 6.27 -3.48
N LEU A 160 4.85 6.94 -2.43
CA LEU A 160 4.63 6.55 -1.02
C LEU A 160 3.24 6.92 -0.49
N TYR A 161 2.37 7.53 -1.32
CA TYR A 161 1.02 7.90 -0.89
C TYR A 161 0.22 6.72 -0.36
N LEU A 162 0.35 5.56 -0.99
CA LEU A 162 -0.46 4.38 -0.67
C LEU A 162 -0.12 3.77 0.70
N PRO A 163 1.14 3.47 1.07
CA PRO A 163 1.45 2.99 2.41
C PRO A 163 1.09 4.00 3.52
N ILE A 164 1.24 5.30 3.28
CA ILE A 164 0.84 6.34 4.25
C ILE A 164 -0.69 6.41 4.35
N ALA A 165 -1.43 6.36 3.23
CA ALA A 165 -2.88 6.32 3.22
C ALA A 165 -3.45 5.09 3.94
N ASN A 166 -2.82 3.92 3.76
CA ASN A 166 -3.17 2.72 4.53
C ASN A 166 -2.97 2.95 6.03
N GLY A 167 -1.83 3.53 6.43
CA GLY A 167 -1.56 3.89 7.81
C GLY A 167 -2.61 4.82 8.40
N ILE A 168 -2.97 5.91 7.70
CA ILE A 168 -4.03 6.85 8.12
C ILE A 168 -5.34 6.11 8.33
N ARG A 169 -5.73 5.28 7.35
CA ARG A 169 -7.00 4.56 7.45
C ARG A 169 -7.01 3.56 8.60
N TRP A 170 -5.94 2.79 8.79
CA TRP A 170 -5.91 1.73 9.79
C TRP A 170 -5.72 2.26 11.22
N VAL A 171 -4.79 3.19 11.40
CA VAL A 171 -4.43 3.75 12.71
C VAL A 171 -5.48 4.77 13.19
N GLN A 172 -5.83 5.73 12.32
CA GLN A 172 -6.68 6.85 12.74
C GLN A 172 -8.16 6.56 12.50
N GLN A 173 -8.56 6.21 11.27
CA GLN A 173 -9.97 6.13 10.90
C GLN A 173 -10.67 4.87 11.42
N ILE A 174 -9.97 3.71 11.42
CA ILE A 174 -10.56 2.43 11.86
C ILE A 174 -10.29 2.18 13.34
N ALA A 175 -9.03 2.25 13.76
CA ALA A 175 -8.67 1.99 15.16
C ALA A 175 -8.99 3.17 16.07
N GLY A 176 -8.99 4.41 15.55
CA GLY A 176 -9.26 5.62 16.31
C GLY A 176 -8.13 5.98 17.27
N ALA A 177 -6.88 5.64 16.92
CA ALA A 177 -5.72 6.00 17.74
C ALA A 177 -5.59 7.53 17.88
N SER A 178 -5.22 7.99 19.05
CA SER A 178 -5.20 9.40 19.42
C SER A 178 -4.08 9.74 20.40
N SER A 179 -4.05 11.00 20.82
CA SER A 179 -3.12 11.49 21.85
C SER A 179 -3.27 10.71 23.15
N GLY A 180 -2.14 10.32 23.74
CA GLY A 180 -2.10 9.51 24.97
C GLY A 180 -1.93 8.01 24.71
N ASP A 181 -2.37 7.50 23.57
CA ASP A 181 -2.34 6.07 23.26
C ASP A 181 -0.91 5.51 23.13
N THR A 182 -0.80 4.21 23.36
CA THR A 182 0.35 3.37 23.03
C THR A 182 -0.01 2.47 21.85
N VAL A 183 0.78 2.53 20.77
CA VAL A 183 0.59 1.73 19.57
C VAL A 183 1.80 0.84 19.35
N VAL A 184 1.57 -0.48 19.19
CA VAL A 184 2.59 -1.44 18.76
C VAL A 184 2.37 -1.80 17.30
N ILE A 185 3.41 -1.70 16.48
CA ILE A 185 3.40 -2.04 15.05
C ILE A 185 4.33 -3.23 14.83
N GLN A 186 3.77 -4.36 14.42
CA GLN A 186 4.52 -5.58 14.14
C GLN A 186 4.85 -5.68 12.65
N GLY A 187 6.10 -5.44 12.31
CA GLY A 187 6.65 -5.46 10.95
C GLY A 187 7.03 -4.07 10.42
N PRO A 188 8.34 -3.77 10.25
CA PRO A 188 8.85 -2.46 9.82
C PRO A 188 8.97 -2.32 8.29
N GLY A 189 8.11 -3.01 7.51
CA GLY A 189 8.02 -2.83 6.07
C GLY A 189 7.35 -1.49 5.70
N GLN A 190 7.22 -1.19 4.40
CA GLN A 190 6.62 0.08 3.94
C GLN A 190 5.25 0.38 4.58
N GLN A 191 4.40 -0.64 4.78
CA GLN A 191 3.09 -0.47 5.41
C GLN A 191 3.22 -0.14 6.91
N GLY A 192 4.13 -0.80 7.62
CA GLY A 192 4.41 -0.49 9.02
C GLY A 192 4.99 0.91 9.21
N LEU A 193 5.89 1.33 8.34
CA LEU A 193 6.46 2.68 8.36
C LEU A 193 5.39 3.74 8.01
N GLY A 194 4.46 3.44 7.11
CA GLY A 194 3.26 4.27 6.89
C GLY A 194 2.38 4.38 8.14
N CYS A 195 2.23 3.29 8.90
CA CYS A 195 1.52 3.32 10.20
C CYS A 195 2.26 4.16 11.25
N VAL A 196 3.61 4.17 11.26
CA VAL A 196 4.41 5.05 12.15
C VAL A 196 4.08 6.52 11.88
N ILE A 197 4.12 6.94 10.62
CA ILE A 197 3.77 8.32 10.21
C ILE A 197 2.35 8.65 10.66
N ALA A 198 1.39 7.77 10.37
CA ALA A 198 -0.01 7.97 10.72
C ALA A 198 -0.24 8.05 12.25
N ALA A 199 0.45 7.23 13.04
CA ALA A 199 0.41 7.27 14.51
C ALA A 199 1.01 8.57 15.04
N LYS A 200 2.11 9.04 14.45
CA LYS A 200 2.73 10.33 14.81
C LYS A 200 1.80 11.50 14.50
N GLU A 201 1.14 11.50 13.34
CA GLU A 201 0.14 12.51 12.97
C GLU A 201 -1.10 12.48 13.89
N ALA A 202 -1.48 11.31 14.41
CA ALA A 202 -2.55 11.18 15.40
C ALA A 202 -2.17 11.68 16.82
N GLY A 203 -0.89 12.02 17.03
CA GLY A 203 -0.39 12.45 18.35
C GLY A 203 -0.21 11.30 19.35
N VAL A 204 -0.11 10.06 18.87
CA VAL A 204 0.16 8.87 19.69
C VAL A 204 1.41 9.10 20.56
N SER A 205 1.33 8.79 21.84
CA SER A 205 2.40 9.09 22.82
C SER A 205 3.53 8.08 22.76
N ARG A 206 3.24 6.79 22.59
CA ARG A 206 4.22 5.73 22.48
C ARG A 206 3.98 4.93 21.19
N ILE A 207 4.95 4.98 20.30
CA ILE A 207 4.94 4.23 19.02
C ILE A 207 6.08 3.23 19.10
N ILE A 208 5.74 1.94 19.25
CA ILE A 208 6.68 0.84 19.41
C ILE A 208 6.65 0.02 18.12
N VAL A 209 7.78 -0.14 17.46
CA VAL A 209 7.90 -0.91 16.21
C VAL A 209 8.75 -2.14 16.46
N SER A 210 8.24 -3.32 16.11
CA SER A 210 9.00 -4.56 16.20
C SER A 210 9.39 -5.11 14.83
N GLY A 211 10.60 -5.70 14.77
CA GLY A 211 11.15 -6.32 13.58
C GLY A 211 12.18 -7.40 13.95
N LEU A 212 12.72 -8.06 12.94
CA LEU A 212 13.77 -9.06 13.07
C LEU A 212 15.16 -8.39 12.98
N GLN A 213 16.21 -9.10 13.32
CA GLN A 213 17.61 -8.62 13.20
C GLN A 213 17.93 -8.16 11.76
N ARG A 214 17.42 -8.85 10.75
CA ARG A 214 17.55 -8.46 9.33
C ARG A 214 16.84 -7.14 8.98
N ASP A 215 15.96 -6.65 9.84
CA ASP A 215 15.20 -5.41 9.65
C ASP A 215 15.87 -4.20 10.35
N ALA A 216 17.11 -4.30 10.81
CA ALA A 216 17.79 -3.26 11.58
C ALA A 216 17.69 -1.87 10.92
N MET A 217 18.01 -1.76 9.62
CA MET A 217 17.87 -0.50 8.86
C MET A 217 16.43 0.04 8.87
N ARG A 218 15.44 -0.85 8.74
CA ARG A 218 14.02 -0.47 8.76
C ARG A 218 13.58 -0.01 10.15
N LEU A 219 14.13 -0.58 11.22
CA LEU A 219 13.88 -0.13 12.60
C LEU A 219 14.51 1.24 12.85
N GLU A 220 15.69 1.53 12.31
CA GLU A 220 16.28 2.88 12.33
C GLU A 220 15.42 3.87 11.54
N THR A 221 14.95 3.48 10.37
CA THR A 221 14.00 4.30 9.58
C THR A 221 12.73 4.59 10.38
N ALA A 222 12.18 3.60 11.10
CA ALA A 222 11.02 3.81 11.96
C ALA A 222 11.28 4.87 13.04
N ARG A 223 12.48 4.88 13.67
CA ARG A 223 12.86 5.94 14.63
C ARG A 223 12.93 7.32 13.98
N ALA A 224 13.54 7.40 12.79
CA ALA A 224 13.61 8.66 12.04
C ALA A 224 12.23 9.20 11.65
N LEU A 225 11.24 8.32 11.44
CA LEU A 225 9.85 8.69 11.15
C LEU A 225 9.02 9.01 12.39
N GLY A 226 9.54 8.79 13.60
CA GLY A 226 8.89 9.17 14.85
C GLY A 226 8.45 8.00 15.76
N ALA A 227 8.90 6.77 15.50
CA ALA A 227 8.77 5.69 16.47
C ALA A 227 9.54 6.05 17.75
N THR A 228 8.88 5.91 18.90
CA THR A 228 9.50 6.21 20.20
C THR A 228 10.41 5.07 20.67
N HIS A 229 10.08 3.84 20.29
CA HIS A 229 10.83 2.64 20.62
C HIS A 229 10.84 1.68 19.43
N THR A 230 11.93 0.93 19.33
CA THR A 230 12.04 -0.18 18.38
C THR A 230 12.54 -1.42 19.11
N VAL A 231 12.05 -2.60 18.75
CA VAL A 231 12.39 -3.87 19.40
C VAL A 231 12.80 -4.88 18.34
N CYS A 232 14.01 -5.45 18.50
CA CYS A 232 14.46 -6.59 17.72
C CYS A 232 14.00 -7.87 18.42
N VAL A 233 13.03 -8.57 17.85
CA VAL A 233 12.43 -9.76 18.49
C VAL A 233 13.32 -11.00 18.47
N ASP A 234 14.43 -10.95 17.74
CA ASP A 234 15.46 -12.01 17.81
C ASP A 234 16.40 -11.82 19.02
N GLU A 235 16.40 -10.63 19.65
CA GLU A 235 17.28 -10.26 20.75
C GLU A 235 16.53 -9.98 22.05
N GLU A 236 15.27 -9.50 21.96
CA GLU A 236 14.47 -9.05 23.09
C GLU A 236 13.09 -9.71 23.10
N ASP A 237 12.57 -10.02 24.31
CA ASP A 237 11.15 -10.40 24.46
C ASP A 237 10.26 -9.17 24.29
N LEU A 238 9.53 -9.12 23.18
CA LEU A 238 8.65 -8.01 22.86
C LEU A 238 7.57 -7.77 23.92
N ILE A 239 7.04 -8.84 24.55
CA ILE A 239 5.98 -8.71 25.56
C ILE A 239 6.55 -8.06 26.81
N ALA A 240 7.69 -8.56 27.29
CA ALA A 240 8.38 -7.99 28.44
C ALA A 240 8.79 -6.53 28.19
N ARG A 241 9.29 -6.23 26.98
CA ARG A 241 9.69 -4.87 26.63
C ARG A 241 8.51 -3.90 26.53
N VAL A 242 7.37 -4.32 25.97
CA VAL A 242 6.16 -3.50 25.94
C VAL A 242 5.63 -3.29 27.37
N ALA A 243 5.64 -4.31 28.22
CA ALA A 243 5.24 -4.18 29.63
C ALA A 243 6.12 -3.16 30.37
N GLU A 244 7.44 -3.19 30.18
CA GLU A 244 8.39 -2.22 30.75
C GLU A 244 8.07 -0.78 30.27
N ILE A 245 7.94 -0.57 28.95
CA ILE A 245 7.69 0.74 28.37
C ILE A 245 6.36 1.35 28.85
N THR A 246 5.39 0.49 29.17
CA THR A 246 4.02 0.89 29.52
C THR A 246 3.67 0.74 31.00
N ASP A 247 4.65 0.47 31.85
CA ASP A 247 4.44 0.17 33.28
C ASP A 247 3.36 -0.92 33.51
N GLY A 248 3.38 -1.96 32.66
CA GLY A 248 2.45 -3.10 32.69
C GLY A 248 1.08 -2.86 32.08
N GLN A 249 0.77 -1.65 31.58
CA GLN A 249 -0.55 -1.34 31.03
C GLN A 249 -0.80 -1.94 29.64
N MET A 250 0.24 -2.28 28.92
CA MET A 250 0.22 -2.79 27.56
C MET A 250 -0.30 -1.78 26.52
N ALA A 251 -0.44 -2.17 25.25
CA ALA A 251 -0.80 -1.27 24.16
C ALA A 251 -2.30 -1.06 24.03
N ASP A 252 -2.71 0.17 23.72
CA ASP A 252 -4.09 0.50 23.31
C ASP A 252 -4.44 -0.13 21.97
N LEU A 253 -3.46 -0.15 21.07
CA LEU A 253 -3.59 -0.66 19.72
C LEU A 253 -2.37 -1.50 19.32
N VAL A 254 -2.60 -2.66 18.77
CA VAL A 254 -1.57 -3.48 18.10
C VAL A 254 -1.93 -3.60 16.62
N ILE A 255 -0.99 -3.30 15.73
CA ILE A 255 -1.18 -3.42 14.28
C ILE A 255 -0.22 -4.47 13.75
N ASP A 256 -0.75 -5.57 13.24
CA ASP A 256 0.03 -6.61 12.59
C ASP A 256 0.02 -6.40 11.06
N VAL A 257 1.14 -5.95 10.54
CA VAL A 257 1.41 -5.81 9.10
C VAL A 257 2.45 -6.83 8.62
N SER A 258 2.82 -7.79 9.47
CA SER A 258 3.76 -8.85 9.09
C SER A 258 3.13 -9.80 8.07
N HIS A 259 3.93 -10.26 7.10
CA HIS A 259 3.47 -11.14 6.02
C HIS A 259 3.89 -12.60 6.30
N GLY A 260 2.97 -13.55 6.09
CA GLY A 260 3.24 -15.00 6.12
C GLY A 260 3.45 -15.61 7.51
N ALA A 261 3.91 -14.87 8.51
CA ALA A 261 4.11 -15.36 9.88
C ALA A 261 2.80 -15.33 10.69
N THR A 262 2.46 -16.41 11.38
CA THR A 262 1.26 -16.51 12.22
C THR A 262 1.49 -16.14 13.68
N GLN A 263 2.73 -16.26 14.16
CA GLN A 263 3.10 -15.93 15.54
C GLN A 263 2.75 -14.49 15.95
N PRO A 264 2.97 -13.44 15.12
CA PRO A 264 2.60 -12.07 15.46
C PRO A 264 1.12 -11.90 15.77
N VAL A 265 0.22 -12.67 15.12
CA VAL A 265 -1.23 -12.63 15.39
C VAL A 265 -1.54 -13.10 16.81
N VAL A 266 -0.91 -14.21 17.25
CA VAL A 266 -1.08 -14.73 18.61
C VAL A 266 -0.41 -13.81 19.63
N MET A 267 0.77 -13.28 19.29
CA MET A 267 1.51 -12.35 20.13
C MET A 267 0.72 -11.04 20.37
N ALA A 268 0.00 -10.56 19.37
CA ALA A 268 -0.82 -9.35 19.47
C ALA A 268 -1.84 -9.43 20.62
N LEU A 269 -2.39 -10.60 20.91
CA LEU A 269 -3.28 -10.80 22.07
C LEU A 269 -2.60 -10.51 23.41
N LYS A 270 -1.31 -10.81 23.53
CA LYS A 270 -0.53 -10.56 24.74
C LYS A 270 -0.01 -9.12 24.85
N LEU A 271 0.19 -8.46 23.71
CA LEU A 271 0.69 -7.09 23.61
C LEU A 271 -0.38 -6.03 23.86
N VAL A 272 -1.64 -6.35 23.58
CA VAL A 272 -2.75 -5.41 23.71
C VAL A 272 -3.28 -5.38 25.16
N LYS A 273 -3.71 -4.20 25.64
CA LYS A 273 -4.33 -4.07 26.96
C LYS A 273 -5.66 -4.83 27.04
N LYS A 274 -6.07 -5.22 28.23
CA LYS A 274 -7.42 -5.70 28.51
C LYS A 274 -8.44 -4.53 28.53
N CYS A 275 -9.71 -4.85 28.33
CA CYS A 275 -10.83 -3.89 28.37
C CYS A 275 -10.66 -2.73 27.39
N GLY A 276 -11.05 -2.97 26.14
CA GLY A 276 -11.07 -1.97 25.08
C GLY A 276 -9.79 -1.90 24.22
N GLY A 277 -8.83 -2.81 24.43
CA GLY A 277 -7.66 -2.94 23.54
C GLY A 277 -8.07 -3.38 22.14
N LYS A 278 -7.38 -2.88 21.11
CA LYS A 278 -7.69 -3.16 19.70
C LYS A 278 -6.53 -3.83 18.99
N ILE A 279 -6.84 -4.79 18.12
CA ILE A 279 -5.87 -5.44 17.23
C ILE A 279 -6.32 -5.25 15.79
N ILE A 280 -5.46 -4.67 14.97
CA ILE A 280 -5.64 -4.55 13.52
C ILE A 280 -4.83 -5.62 12.81
N LEU A 281 -5.51 -6.45 12.02
CA LEU A 281 -4.87 -7.46 11.16
C LEU A 281 -4.87 -6.95 9.71
N ALA A 282 -3.70 -6.56 9.21
CA ALA A 282 -3.50 -6.02 7.87
C ALA A 282 -2.59 -6.91 7.00
N GLY A 283 -1.65 -7.63 7.60
CA GLY A 283 -0.73 -8.53 6.90
C GLY A 283 -1.35 -9.89 6.60
N ALA A 284 -1.38 -10.30 5.33
CA ALA A 284 -1.88 -11.63 4.94
C ALA A 284 -0.95 -12.76 5.44
N LYS A 285 -1.53 -13.85 5.97
CA LYS A 285 -0.78 -15.00 6.49
C LYS A 285 -0.72 -16.16 5.50
N HIS A 286 -1.63 -16.26 4.55
CA HIS A 286 -1.79 -17.34 3.54
C HIS A 286 -1.93 -18.74 4.13
N LYS A 287 -2.11 -18.86 5.44
CA LYS A 287 -2.30 -20.11 6.17
C LYS A 287 -3.12 -19.86 7.44
N PRO A 288 -3.80 -20.87 7.99
CA PRO A 288 -4.47 -20.78 9.28
C PRO A 288 -3.50 -20.41 10.41
N VAL A 289 -4.00 -19.72 11.43
CA VAL A 289 -3.29 -19.50 12.69
C VAL A 289 -3.60 -20.68 13.59
N PRO A 290 -2.65 -21.61 13.86
CA PRO A 290 -2.90 -22.76 14.71
C PRO A 290 -3.10 -22.32 16.17
N GLU A 291 -3.92 -23.06 16.90
CA GLU A 291 -4.12 -22.91 18.35
C GLU A 291 -4.39 -21.45 18.77
N PHE A 292 -5.21 -20.74 17.99
CA PHE A 292 -5.54 -19.34 18.28
C PHE A 292 -6.45 -19.28 19.52
N PRO A 293 -6.00 -18.63 20.63
CA PRO A 293 -6.70 -18.68 21.92
C PRO A 293 -7.87 -17.70 21.96
N THR A 294 -9.02 -18.12 21.46
CA THR A 294 -10.24 -17.28 21.36
C THR A 294 -10.74 -16.79 22.71
N ASP A 295 -10.52 -17.55 23.78
CA ASP A 295 -10.96 -17.19 25.14
C ASP A 295 -10.25 -15.95 25.68
N GLU A 296 -9.01 -15.71 25.24
CA GLU A 296 -8.28 -14.46 25.55
C GLU A 296 -9.03 -13.22 25.05
N ILE A 297 -9.72 -13.32 23.91
CA ILE A 297 -10.51 -12.22 23.35
C ILE A 297 -11.73 -11.95 24.24
N LEU A 298 -12.42 -13.03 24.63
CA LEU A 298 -13.62 -12.95 25.48
C LEU A 298 -13.31 -12.40 26.86
N TYR A 299 -12.36 -13.04 27.57
CA TYR A 299 -12.08 -12.69 28.98
C TYR A 299 -11.36 -11.35 29.16
N ARG A 300 -10.69 -10.87 28.10
CA ARG A 300 -9.99 -9.59 28.12
C ARG A 300 -10.70 -8.47 27.36
N GLU A 301 -11.88 -8.75 26.82
CA GLU A 301 -12.71 -7.77 26.07
C GLU A 301 -11.92 -7.05 24.96
N ILE A 302 -11.23 -7.82 24.12
CA ILE A 302 -10.38 -7.32 23.02
C ILE A 302 -11.19 -7.22 21.74
N THR A 303 -10.98 -6.17 20.95
CA THR A 303 -11.53 -6.03 19.60
C THR A 303 -10.49 -6.41 18.56
N ILE A 304 -10.82 -7.35 17.65
CA ILE A 304 -9.98 -7.69 16.50
C ILE A 304 -10.66 -7.23 15.23
N ILE A 305 -9.93 -6.48 14.39
CA ILE A 305 -10.46 -5.90 13.16
C ILE A 305 -9.56 -6.28 11.98
N GLY A 306 -10.11 -6.97 10.98
CA GLY A 306 -9.45 -7.19 9.70
C GLY A 306 -9.57 -5.95 8.81
N VAL A 307 -8.46 -5.52 8.20
CA VAL A 307 -8.42 -4.37 7.31
C VAL A 307 -7.78 -4.71 5.97
N ARG A 308 -8.13 -3.96 4.93
CA ARG A 308 -7.51 -4.04 3.62
C ARG A 308 -7.59 -2.69 2.91
N GLY A 309 -6.43 -2.20 2.44
CA GLY A 309 -6.33 -1.02 1.60
C GLY A 309 -6.71 0.29 2.30
N HIS A 310 -6.79 1.30 1.52
CA HIS A 310 -7.09 2.69 1.87
C HIS A 310 -8.48 3.09 1.36
N ASP A 311 -8.88 4.34 1.54
CA ASP A 311 -10.03 4.93 0.84
C ASP A 311 -9.75 6.42 0.52
N PHE A 312 -10.64 7.05 -0.24
CA PHE A 312 -10.47 8.44 -0.69
C PHE A 312 -10.18 9.43 0.45
N ARG A 313 -10.66 9.17 1.67
CA ARG A 313 -10.45 10.04 2.85
C ARG A 313 -9.03 9.99 3.39
N SER A 314 -8.23 9.00 2.97
CA SER A 314 -6.84 8.86 3.41
C SER A 314 -5.82 9.23 2.33
N ILE A 315 -6.20 9.27 1.05
CA ILE A 315 -5.27 9.56 -0.06
C ILE A 315 -4.82 11.02 -0.05
N GLU A 316 -5.77 11.98 -0.10
CA GLU A 316 -5.41 13.40 -0.09
C GLU A 316 -4.58 13.78 1.15
N PRO A 317 -4.97 13.39 2.38
CA PRO A 317 -4.12 13.61 3.55
C PRO A 317 -2.72 12.99 3.43
N SER A 318 -2.58 11.80 2.83
CA SER A 318 -1.26 11.20 2.62
C SER A 318 -0.37 12.04 1.71
N LEU A 319 -0.91 12.55 0.60
CA LEU A 319 -0.20 13.44 -0.31
C LEU A 319 0.18 14.78 0.37
N GLN A 320 -0.69 15.32 1.23
CA GLN A 320 -0.38 16.53 2.01
C GLN A 320 0.72 16.27 3.04
N ILE A 321 0.74 15.13 3.71
CA ILE A 321 1.83 14.74 4.62
C ILE A 321 3.15 14.67 3.85
N ILE A 322 3.15 14.08 2.66
CA ILE A 322 4.34 14.03 1.79
C ILE A 322 4.80 15.45 1.42
N ALA A 323 3.88 16.30 1.00
CA ALA A 323 4.17 17.67 0.58
C ALA A 323 4.66 18.54 1.74
N SER A 324 4.30 18.26 2.97
CA SER A 324 4.70 19.04 4.15
C SER A 324 6.20 19.03 4.42
N GLY A 325 6.94 18.03 3.89
CA GLY A 325 8.37 17.85 4.18
C GLY A 325 8.68 17.51 5.64
N LYS A 326 7.68 17.25 6.47
CA LYS A 326 7.84 16.99 7.92
C LYS A 326 8.60 15.71 8.22
N TYR A 327 8.54 14.73 7.34
CA TYR A 327 9.15 13.42 7.52
C TYR A 327 10.28 13.18 6.51
N PRO A 328 11.36 12.47 6.88
CA PRO A 328 12.44 12.10 5.96
C PRO A 328 11.98 10.96 5.02
N ILE A 329 10.98 11.23 4.18
CA ILE A 329 10.32 10.24 3.32
C ILE A 329 11.30 9.60 2.33
N HIS A 330 12.37 10.30 1.97
CA HIS A 330 13.42 9.78 1.10
C HIS A 330 14.07 8.50 1.64
N LEU A 331 14.05 8.26 2.95
CA LEU A 331 14.57 7.03 3.56
C LEU A 331 13.73 5.78 3.22
N LEU A 332 12.49 5.96 2.76
CA LEU A 332 11.63 4.84 2.38
C LEU A 332 11.90 4.39 0.94
N GLY A 333 12.21 5.31 0.02
CA GLY A 333 12.47 5.01 -1.39
C GLY A 333 13.86 4.41 -1.58
N THR A 334 13.99 3.09 -1.44
CA THR A 334 15.30 2.43 -1.39
C THR A 334 15.80 1.90 -2.75
N HIS A 335 14.90 1.48 -3.64
CA HIS A 335 15.28 0.85 -4.90
C HIS A 335 14.39 1.32 -6.04
N SER A 336 15.00 1.51 -7.21
CA SER A 336 14.29 1.82 -8.46
C SER A 336 14.83 0.96 -9.60
N PHE A 337 13.94 0.46 -10.45
CA PHE A 337 14.25 -0.40 -11.58
C PHE A 337 13.61 0.15 -12.85
N GLY A 338 14.23 -0.05 -14.01
CA GLY A 338 13.60 0.22 -15.29
C GLY A 338 12.50 -0.81 -15.62
N LEU A 339 11.70 -0.52 -16.64
CA LEU A 339 10.57 -1.35 -17.06
C LEU A 339 10.99 -2.80 -17.37
N GLU A 340 12.10 -2.98 -18.05
CA GLU A 340 12.65 -4.30 -18.42
C GLU A 340 13.07 -5.13 -17.21
N ARG A 341 13.27 -4.48 -16.05
CA ARG A 341 13.69 -5.09 -14.80
C ARG A 341 12.55 -5.19 -13.77
N THR A 342 11.30 -5.14 -14.22
CA THR A 342 10.12 -5.23 -13.34
C THR A 342 10.11 -6.53 -12.50
N GLU A 343 10.58 -7.65 -13.08
CA GLU A 343 10.67 -8.91 -12.32
C GLU A 343 11.67 -8.82 -11.17
N GLU A 344 12.83 -8.18 -11.37
CA GLU A 344 13.79 -7.94 -10.30
C GLU A 344 13.22 -7.05 -9.18
N ALA A 345 12.41 -6.06 -9.54
CA ALA A 345 11.70 -5.23 -8.57
C ALA A 345 10.76 -6.07 -7.69
N ILE A 346 10.00 -6.99 -8.29
CA ILE A 346 9.10 -7.91 -7.57
C ILE A 346 9.89 -8.88 -6.68
N LEU A 347 10.97 -9.48 -7.20
CA LEU A 347 11.85 -10.36 -6.43
C LEU A 347 12.46 -9.62 -5.22
N THR A 348 12.81 -8.34 -5.40
CA THR A 348 13.36 -7.49 -4.34
C THR A 348 12.33 -7.27 -3.22
N VAL A 349 11.08 -6.98 -3.56
CA VAL A 349 9.98 -6.89 -2.58
C VAL A 349 9.72 -8.22 -1.89
N GLY A 350 9.85 -9.34 -2.62
CA GLY A 350 9.73 -10.70 -2.10
C GLY A 350 10.91 -11.17 -1.24
N GLY A 351 11.95 -10.35 -1.07
CA GLY A 351 13.15 -10.70 -0.30
C GLY A 351 14.10 -11.68 -1.02
N GLN A 352 13.96 -11.83 -2.33
CA GLN A 352 14.78 -12.69 -3.19
C GLN A 352 15.67 -11.89 -4.15
N GLY A 353 15.65 -10.56 -4.08
CA GLY A 353 16.43 -9.64 -4.89
C GLY A 353 17.38 -8.79 -4.04
N ALA A 354 17.46 -7.50 -4.31
CA ALA A 354 18.33 -6.56 -3.60
C ALA A 354 18.00 -6.50 -2.10
N PRO A 355 19.01 -6.46 -1.22
CA PRO A 355 18.80 -6.42 0.23
C PRO A 355 18.29 -5.04 0.70
N ASN A 356 17.77 -4.98 1.92
CA ASN A 356 17.36 -3.75 2.59
C ASN A 356 16.26 -2.95 1.87
N ALA A 357 15.43 -3.61 1.08
CA ALA A 357 14.33 -2.95 0.38
C ALA A 357 13.22 -2.53 1.36
N VAL A 358 12.76 -1.27 1.25
CA VAL A 358 11.59 -0.76 1.96
C VAL A 358 10.48 -0.46 0.95
N HIS A 359 10.66 0.57 0.13
CA HIS A 359 9.79 0.89 -1.00
C HIS A 359 10.59 0.75 -2.29
N VAL A 360 10.05 -0.03 -3.19
CA VAL A 360 10.65 -0.35 -4.49
C VAL A 360 9.77 0.25 -5.57
N THR A 361 10.38 0.83 -6.59
CA THR A 361 9.66 1.45 -7.70
C THR A 361 10.11 0.95 -9.04
N VAL A 362 9.21 0.96 -10.02
CA VAL A 362 9.51 0.82 -11.45
C VAL A 362 9.39 2.20 -12.10
N LEU A 363 10.40 2.55 -12.91
CA LEU A 363 10.46 3.78 -13.69
C LEU A 363 10.29 3.42 -15.17
N PRO A 364 9.11 3.58 -15.78
CA PRO A 364 8.81 2.99 -17.09
C PRO A 364 9.59 3.60 -18.28
N TRP A 365 10.28 4.72 -18.08
CA TRP A 365 11.07 5.41 -19.10
C TRP A 365 12.58 5.24 -18.95
N SER A 366 13.04 4.50 -17.93
CA SER A 366 14.46 4.21 -17.71
C SER A 366 14.85 2.81 -18.19
#